data_0d2394899db7fdf08694a4ab418ced08
#
_entry.id   0d2394899db7fdf08694a4ab418ced08
#
_cell.length_a   1.000
_cell.length_b   1.000
_cell.length_c   1.000
_cell.angle_alpha   90.00
_cell.angle_beta   90.00
_cell.angle_gamma   90.00
#
_symmetry.space_group_name_H-M   'P 1'
#
loop_
_entity.id
_entity.type
_entity.pdbx_description
1 polymer ?
#
loop_
_entity_poly.entity_id
_entity_poly.type
_entity_poly.pdbx_seq_one_letter_code
_entity_poly.pdbx_strand_id
1 'polypeptide(L)'
;MTTRRPHQPVSPAVEPMPVERVQTGVRLEKRLLKVLKGLAEYHDLSLGDLLEGIVLHAFEGKAPFSEATLVKVSQLKEVYGLDLRATDSHRLVERP
;
A
#
# COMPACT_ATOMS: atom_id res chain seq x y z
N MET A 1 17.41 0.74 0.58
CA MET A 1 17.90 0.76 1.89
C MET A 1 16.86 0.33 2.92
N THR A 2 17.26 0.24 4.12
CA THR A 2 16.36 -0.23 5.13
C THR A 2 15.17 0.65 5.31
N THR A 3 14.07 0.07 5.57
CA THR A 3 12.84 0.75 5.86
C THR A 3 12.53 0.72 7.35
N ARG A 4 13.37 0.06 8.14
CA ARG A 4 13.11 -0.09 9.55
C ARG A 4 13.77 1.03 10.32
N ARG A 5 13.02 1.66 11.19
CA ARG A 5 13.54 2.75 12.01
C ARG A 5 14.51 2.19 13.04
N PRO A 6 15.64 2.86 13.24
CA PRO A 6 16.64 2.35 14.19
C PRO A 6 16.13 2.21 15.62
N HIS A 7 15.18 3.04 16.03
CA HIS A 7 14.66 3.02 17.38
C HIS A 7 13.57 1.99 17.61
N GLN A 8 13.19 1.26 16.56
CA GLN A 8 12.14 0.24 16.65
C GLN A 8 12.78 -1.13 16.75
N PRO A 9 12.70 -1.77 17.91
CA PRO A 9 13.27 -3.10 18.04
C PRO A 9 12.45 -4.11 17.23
N VAL A 10 13.13 -5.14 16.77
CA VAL A 10 12.47 -6.25 16.10
C VAL A 10 12.05 -7.24 17.16
N SER A 11 10.75 -7.49 17.27
CA SER A 11 10.28 -8.48 18.21
C SER A 11 10.54 -9.88 17.64
N PRO A 12 10.66 -10.91 18.49
CA PRO A 12 10.85 -12.26 17.99
C PRO A 12 9.74 -12.74 17.07
N ALA A 13 8.54 -12.16 17.20
CA ALA A 13 7.40 -12.53 16.36
C ALA A 13 7.46 -11.89 14.98
N VAL A 14 8.40 -10.97 14.76
CA VAL A 14 8.50 -10.23 13.51
C VAL A 14 9.88 -10.47 12.90
N GLU A 15 10.24 -11.73 12.79
CA GLU A 15 11.50 -12.09 12.19
C GLU A 15 11.44 -11.97 10.69
N PRO A 16 12.54 -11.56 10.05
CA PRO A 16 12.58 -11.55 8.59
C PRO A 16 12.31 -12.94 8.03
N MET A 17 11.56 -12.97 6.96
CA MET A 17 11.22 -14.21 6.28
C MET A 17 11.75 -14.12 4.86
N PRO A 18 12.79 -14.88 4.51
CA PRO A 18 13.34 -14.83 3.16
C PRO A 18 12.33 -15.33 2.13
N VAL A 19 12.19 -14.58 1.06
CA VAL A 19 11.31 -14.95 -0.06
C VAL A 19 12.02 -14.58 -1.36
N GLU A 20 11.59 -15.19 -2.44
CA GLU A 20 12.06 -14.82 -3.76
C GLU A 20 11.07 -13.82 -4.36
N ARG A 21 11.57 -12.65 -4.79
CA ARG A 21 10.75 -11.66 -5.47
C ARG A 21 11.17 -11.56 -6.92
N VAL A 22 10.20 -11.28 -7.78
CA VAL A 22 10.46 -11.06 -9.19
C VAL A 22 9.98 -9.66 -9.55
N GLN A 23 10.61 -9.09 -10.56
CA GLN A 23 10.20 -7.78 -11.08
C GLN A 23 8.96 -7.96 -11.93
N THR A 24 7.97 -7.09 -11.71
CA THR A 24 6.77 -7.09 -12.53
C THR A 24 6.32 -5.65 -12.72
N GLY A 25 5.54 -5.41 -13.74
CA GLY A 25 5.02 -4.08 -14.00
C GLY A 25 3.52 -4.13 -14.25
N VAL A 26 2.83 -3.14 -13.72
CA VAL A 26 1.40 -2.96 -13.94
C VAL A 26 1.15 -1.48 -14.17
N ARG A 27 0.06 -1.17 -14.87
CA ARG A 27 -0.39 0.20 -15.04
C ARG A 27 -1.51 0.45 -14.06
N LEU A 28 -1.40 1.53 -13.30
CA LEU A 28 -2.39 1.89 -12.30
C LEU A 28 -2.87 3.32 -12.57
N GLU A 29 -4.07 3.61 -12.14
CA GLU A 29 -4.57 4.97 -12.22
C GLU A 29 -3.63 5.91 -11.45
N LYS A 30 -3.37 7.08 -12.02
CA LYS A 30 -2.30 7.96 -11.56
C LYS A 30 -2.49 8.40 -10.10
N ARG A 31 -3.69 8.84 -9.73
CA ARG A 31 -3.95 9.35 -8.38
C ARG A 31 -3.92 8.22 -7.36
N LEU A 32 -4.42 7.05 -7.75
CA LEU A 32 -4.36 5.87 -6.91
C LEU A 32 -2.90 5.53 -6.58
N LEU A 33 -2.03 5.57 -7.60
CA LEU A 33 -0.62 5.30 -7.37
C LEU A 33 0.01 6.34 -6.44
N LYS A 34 -0.36 7.61 -6.58
CA LYS A 34 0.17 8.65 -5.70
C LYS A 34 -0.23 8.41 -4.24
N VAL A 35 -1.47 8.01 -4.01
CA VAL A 35 -1.91 7.69 -2.64
C VAL A 35 -1.14 6.49 -2.11
N LEU A 36 -0.96 5.45 -2.93
CA LEU A 36 -0.19 4.28 -2.50
C LEU A 36 1.24 4.65 -2.13
N LYS A 37 1.89 5.46 -2.96
CA LYS A 37 3.28 5.88 -2.68
C LYS A 37 3.35 6.73 -1.43
N GLY A 38 2.41 7.63 -1.23
CA GLY A 38 2.36 8.45 -0.03
C GLY A 38 2.15 7.61 1.22
N LEU A 39 1.30 6.59 1.12
CA LEU A 39 1.05 5.71 2.24
C LEU A 39 2.28 4.85 2.57
N ALA A 40 2.94 4.34 1.53
CA ALA A 40 4.18 3.59 1.73
C ALA A 40 5.22 4.44 2.44
N GLU A 41 5.39 5.68 2.00
CA GLU A 41 6.33 6.60 2.63
C GLU A 41 5.96 6.84 4.09
N TYR A 42 4.68 7.05 4.36
CA TYR A 42 4.20 7.28 5.72
C TYR A 42 4.55 6.12 6.66
N HIS A 43 4.48 4.89 6.15
CA HIS A 43 4.76 3.70 6.95
C HIS A 43 6.22 3.23 6.86
N ASP A 44 7.06 3.96 6.16
CA ASP A 44 8.46 3.57 5.93
C ASP A 44 8.57 2.22 5.23
N LEU A 45 7.67 1.96 4.29
CA LEU A 45 7.66 0.74 3.50
C LEU A 45 8.00 1.05 2.05
N SER A 46 8.53 0.07 1.34
CA SER A 46 8.58 0.17 -0.11
C SER A 46 7.17 -0.02 -0.67
N LEU A 47 6.95 0.44 -1.88
CA LEU A 47 5.65 0.26 -2.53
C LEU A 47 5.32 -1.23 -2.65
N GLY A 48 6.31 -2.05 -3.02
CA GLY A 48 6.08 -3.49 -3.14
C GLY A 48 5.67 -4.12 -1.83
N ASP A 49 6.33 -3.73 -0.74
CA ASP A 49 6.02 -4.25 0.59
C ASP A 49 4.59 -3.88 0.98
N LEU A 50 4.21 -2.62 0.74
CA LEU A 50 2.85 -2.19 1.03
C LEU A 50 1.83 -3.01 0.23
N LEU A 51 2.08 -3.20 -1.06
CA LEU A 51 1.16 -3.95 -1.91
C LEU A 51 1.06 -5.41 -1.48
N GLU A 52 2.18 -6.01 -1.11
CA GLU A 52 2.17 -7.39 -0.60
C GLU A 52 1.27 -7.50 0.62
N GLY A 53 1.39 -6.55 1.53
CA GLY A 53 0.54 -6.56 2.73
C GLY A 53 -0.94 -6.43 2.41
N ILE A 54 -1.27 -5.52 1.51
CA ILE A 54 -2.66 -5.33 1.10
C ILE A 54 -3.22 -6.62 0.48
N VAL A 55 -2.46 -7.22 -0.42
CA VAL A 55 -2.92 -8.41 -1.14
C VAL A 55 -3.06 -9.60 -0.19
N LEU A 56 -2.09 -9.80 0.71
CA LEU A 56 -2.17 -10.91 1.65
C LEU A 56 -3.37 -10.78 2.57
N HIS A 57 -3.66 -9.57 3.04
CA HIS A 57 -4.86 -9.35 3.85
C HIS A 57 -6.12 -9.64 3.04
N ALA A 58 -6.17 -9.15 1.81
CA ALA A 58 -7.32 -9.36 0.95
C ALA A 58 -7.56 -10.85 0.69
N PHE A 59 -6.48 -11.61 0.49
CA PHE A 59 -6.59 -13.05 0.24
C PHE A 59 -7.21 -13.77 1.43
N GLU A 60 -7.02 -13.27 2.64
CA GLU A 60 -7.59 -13.87 3.84
C GLU A 60 -8.92 -13.25 4.23
N GLY A 61 -9.45 -12.38 3.41
CA GLY A 61 -10.70 -11.70 3.71
C GLY A 61 -10.60 -10.70 4.85
N LYS A 62 -9.40 -10.18 5.10
CA LYS A 62 -9.17 -9.25 6.19
C LYS A 62 -8.97 -7.85 5.64
N ALA A 63 -9.43 -6.85 6.40
CA ALA A 63 -9.16 -5.46 6.04
C ALA A 63 -7.67 -5.18 6.20
N PRO A 64 -7.04 -4.55 5.19
CA PRO A 64 -5.58 -4.38 5.21
C PRO A 64 -5.11 -3.23 6.08
N PHE A 65 -5.98 -2.32 6.50
CA PHE A 65 -5.57 -1.10 7.18
C PHE A 65 -6.27 -0.96 8.53
N SER A 66 -5.51 -0.49 9.52
CA SER A 66 -6.06 -0.08 10.80
C SER A 66 -6.86 1.21 10.62
N GLU A 67 -7.61 1.58 11.66
CA GLU A 67 -8.35 2.84 11.62
C GLU A 67 -7.42 4.04 11.47
N ALA A 68 -6.30 4.03 12.17
CA ALA A 68 -5.33 5.12 12.06
C ALA A 68 -4.80 5.24 10.63
N THR A 69 -4.51 4.11 10.00
CA THR A 69 -4.06 4.11 8.60
C THR A 69 -5.17 4.59 7.67
N LEU A 70 -6.42 4.22 7.93
CA LEU A 70 -7.53 4.69 7.11
C LEU A 70 -7.70 6.21 7.17
N VAL A 71 -7.45 6.81 8.33
CA VAL A 71 -7.45 8.26 8.44
C VAL A 71 -6.38 8.87 7.51
N LYS A 72 -5.19 8.28 7.52
CA LYS A 72 -4.11 8.76 6.65
C LYS A 72 -4.46 8.56 5.17
N VAL A 73 -5.07 7.43 4.82
CA VAL A 73 -5.55 7.20 3.46
C VAL A 73 -6.52 8.30 3.03
N SER A 74 -7.45 8.64 3.92
CA SER A 74 -8.43 9.67 3.63
C SER A 74 -7.77 11.01 3.37
N GLN A 75 -6.76 11.36 4.16
CA GLN A 75 -6.01 12.60 3.97
C GLN A 75 -5.26 12.61 2.64
N LEU A 76 -4.62 11.50 2.30
CA LEU A 76 -3.88 11.41 1.04
C LEU A 76 -4.82 11.46 -0.16
N LYS A 77 -5.98 10.82 -0.06
CA LYS A 77 -6.98 10.90 -1.12
C LYS A 77 -7.38 12.33 -1.38
N GLU A 78 -7.54 13.10 -0.32
CA GLU A 78 -7.90 14.51 -0.44
C GLU A 78 -6.77 15.31 -1.10
N VAL A 79 -5.54 15.07 -0.65
CA VAL A 79 -4.37 15.76 -1.19
C VAL A 79 -4.23 15.55 -2.70
N TYR A 80 -4.43 14.31 -3.15
CA TYR A 80 -4.24 13.97 -4.56
C TYR A 80 -5.52 13.97 -5.38
N GLY A 81 -6.64 14.31 -4.75
CA GLY A 81 -7.93 14.35 -5.45
C GLY A 81 -8.41 13.00 -5.91
N LEU A 82 -8.08 11.95 -5.17
CA LEU A 82 -8.52 10.61 -5.53
C LEU A 82 -9.96 10.42 -5.06
N ASP A 83 -10.86 10.37 -6.02
CA ASP A 83 -12.29 10.24 -5.75
C ASP A 83 -12.88 8.92 -6.25
N LEU A 84 -12.02 8.02 -6.72
CA LEU A 84 -12.45 6.70 -7.15
C LEU A 84 -12.78 5.83 -5.94
N ARG A 85 -13.77 4.97 -6.10
CA ARG A 85 -14.27 4.13 -5.02
C ARG A 85 -14.19 2.67 -5.43
N ALA A 86 -14.37 1.79 -4.45
CA ALA A 86 -14.33 0.35 -4.71
C ALA A 86 -15.33 -0.06 -5.80
N THR A 87 -16.48 0.61 -5.84
CA THR A 87 -17.48 0.32 -6.85
C THR A 87 -17.04 0.68 -8.26
N ASP A 88 -15.98 1.47 -8.39
CA ASP A 88 -15.44 1.84 -9.70
C ASP A 88 -14.42 0.80 -10.20
N SER A 89 -14.06 -0.15 -9.37
CA SER A 89 -13.11 -1.19 -9.73
C SER A 89 -13.56 -1.92 -11.00
N HIS A 90 -12.60 -2.21 -11.85
CA HIS A 90 -12.82 -2.96 -13.10
C HIS A 90 -13.64 -2.21 -14.14
N ARG A 91 -13.96 -0.95 -13.88
CA ARG A 91 -14.68 -0.09 -14.83
C ARG A 91 -13.77 0.99 -15.42
N LEU A 92 -12.54 1.07 -14.94
CA LEU A 92 -11.63 2.13 -15.35
C LEU A 92 -11.06 1.81 -16.73
N VAL A 93 -11.10 2.81 -17.62
CA VAL A 93 -10.61 2.67 -18.98
C VAL A 93 -9.57 3.77 -19.20
N GLU A 94 -8.41 3.39 -19.69
CA GLU A 94 -7.33 4.34 -19.90
C GLU A 94 -7.69 5.30 -21.03
N ARG A 95 -7.44 6.58 -20.82
CA ARG A 95 -7.66 7.57 -21.87
C ARG A 95 -6.70 7.34 -23.03
N PRO A 96 -7.17 7.63 -24.26
CA PRO A 96 -6.29 7.53 -25.42
C PRO A 96 -5.16 8.55 -25.41
#